data_67ae743996d693ebba606d8852134e98
#
_entry.id   67ae743996d693ebba606d8852134e98
#
_cell.length_a   1.000
_cell.length_b   1.000
_cell.length_c   1.000
_cell.angle_alpha   90.00
_cell.angle_beta   90.00
_cell.angle_gamma   90.00
#
_symmetry.space_group_name_H-M   'P 1'
#
loop_
_entity.id
_entity.type
_entity.pdbx_description
1 polymer ?
#
loop_
_entity_poly.entity_id
_entity_poly.type
_entity_poly.pdbx_seq_one_letter_code
_entity_poly.pdbx_strand_id
1 'polypeptide(L)'
;MAAALLGFSSASIAQNTYTDVDGNVYNFQKHFFVDVQGGAQYTLGEAKFGDLLSPNVQLGIGYQFSPVFGMRLQANGWQSKGGWVAYRKNVGDTPFSADYKFNYVAPGVDFMFNLSNLLCGWNPNRVLNATAFIGGGANVAWGNDEANEIGSNIQKLDNYNLEYLWSDTKVRPYGRAGIDLEVKVSKAVSIMLEGNVNVISDKYNSKKADNADWYFNALAGLRINLGKSYTKEAKKKVEEAPAAVPVADVKPQSQPQPVQADQKAEEKVEQIRRDVFFRINSNIVSAAQDAKIKDVVDYLNKYPEAKVVVTGYADAGTGNDIINDRLSAKRAATVAKILKEKYGIAESRITEDSKGARVQPFADNDMNRVSILIAK
;
A
#
# COMPACT_ATOMS: atom_id res chain seq x y z
N MET A 1 -14.66 -25.82 -11.56
CA MET A 1 -14.26 -24.55 -10.94
C MET A 1 -12.75 -24.42 -11.08
N ALA A 2 -12.29 -23.56 -11.99
CA ALA A 2 -10.88 -23.36 -12.23
C ALA A 2 -10.36 -22.34 -11.22
N ALA A 3 -9.42 -22.76 -10.37
CA ALA A 3 -8.66 -21.88 -9.50
C ALA A 3 -7.71 -21.04 -10.38
N ALA A 4 -8.05 -19.79 -10.61
CA ALA A 4 -7.12 -18.81 -11.17
C ALA A 4 -6.09 -18.49 -10.11
N LEU A 5 -4.98 -19.22 -10.06
CA LEU A 5 -3.75 -18.82 -9.39
C LEU A 5 -3.19 -17.63 -10.16
N LEU A 6 -3.49 -16.43 -9.68
CA LEU A 6 -2.80 -15.22 -10.08
C LEU A 6 -1.33 -15.37 -9.66
N GLY A 7 -0.48 -15.65 -10.63
CA GLY A 7 0.97 -15.62 -10.46
C GLY A 7 1.43 -14.19 -10.18
N PHE A 8 1.51 -13.84 -8.91
CA PHE A 8 2.21 -12.63 -8.50
C PHE A 8 3.70 -12.86 -8.71
N SER A 9 4.30 -12.10 -9.61
CA SER A 9 5.74 -12.13 -9.78
C SER A 9 6.43 -11.79 -8.46
N SER A 10 7.31 -12.66 -8.01
CA SER A 10 8.00 -12.59 -6.71
C SER A 10 8.90 -11.36 -6.52
N ALA A 11 9.08 -10.52 -7.52
CA ALA A 11 9.98 -9.36 -7.47
C ALA A 11 9.41 -8.12 -6.75
N SER A 12 8.08 -7.93 -6.70
CA SER A 12 7.49 -6.77 -6.03
C SER A 12 7.09 -7.00 -4.56
N ILE A 13 7.18 -8.24 -4.06
CA ILE A 13 6.76 -8.60 -2.70
C ILE A 13 7.85 -8.28 -1.65
N ALA A 14 9.06 -7.92 -2.03
CA ALA A 14 10.24 -7.93 -1.16
C ALA A 14 10.94 -6.58 -0.96
N GLN A 15 10.33 -5.44 -1.25
CA GLN A 15 10.97 -4.17 -0.92
C GLN A 15 10.85 -3.87 0.59
N ASN A 16 11.78 -4.44 1.39
CA ASN A 16 11.84 -4.23 2.83
C ASN A 16 12.57 -2.94 3.24
N THR A 17 13.05 -2.17 2.27
CA THR A 17 13.83 -0.95 2.49
C THR A 17 13.17 0.23 1.78
N TYR A 18 13.28 1.40 2.40
CA TYR A 18 12.85 2.68 1.84
C TYR A 18 13.91 3.74 2.14
N THR A 19 14.30 4.50 1.14
CA THR A 19 15.21 5.64 1.32
C THR A 19 14.42 6.93 1.12
N ASP A 20 14.50 7.82 2.11
CA ASP A 20 13.85 9.13 2.02
C ASP A 20 14.68 10.12 1.19
N VAL A 21 14.12 11.32 0.99
CA VAL A 21 14.76 12.39 0.21
C VAL A 21 16.07 12.91 0.82
N ASP A 22 16.25 12.72 2.12
CA ASP A 22 17.42 13.14 2.86
C ASP A 22 18.52 12.05 2.86
N GLY A 23 18.24 10.90 2.25
CA GLY A 23 19.14 9.75 2.16
C GLY A 23 19.15 8.87 3.41
N ASN A 24 18.17 9.02 4.33
CA ASN A 24 18.02 8.08 5.42
C ASN A 24 17.39 6.79 4.91
N VAL A 25 17.94 5.66 5.35
CA VAL A 25 17.47 4.33 4.99
C VAL A 25 16.55 3.80 6.09
N TYR A 26 15.38 3.33 5.69
CA TYR A 26 14.42 2.69 6.57
C TYR A 26 14.35 1.22 6.21
N ASN A 27 14.47 0.35 7.21
CA ASN A 27 14.37 -1.09 7.04
C ASN A 27 13.11 -1.60 7.75
N PHE A 28 12.23 -2.27 7.02
CA PHE A 28 11.03 -2.87 7.59
C PHE A 28 11.40 -3.89 8.66
N GLN A 29 10.66 -3.88 9.77
CA GLN A 29 10.76 -4.87 10.83
C GLN A 29 9.44 -5.62 10.94
N LYS A 30 9.52 -6.95 10.96
CA LYS A 30 8.37 -7.80 11.25
C LYS A 30 7.89 -7.53 12.66
N HIS A 31 6.59 -7.41 12.85
CA HIS A 31 6.05 -7.03 14.16
C HIS A 31 4.63 -7.57 14.36
N PHE A 32 4.25 -7.72 15.62
CA PHE A 32 2.88 -7.97 16.02
C PHE A 32 2.07 -6.68 16.05
N PHE A 33 0.77 -6.81 15.89
CA PHE A 33 -0.18 -5.73 16.11
C PHE A 33 -1.44 -6.23 16.80
N VAL A 34 -2.17 -5.34 17.46
CA VAL A 34 -3.46 -5.57 18.07
C VAL A 34 -4.47 -4.60 17.49
N ASP A 35 -5.65 -5.11 17.12
CA ASP A 35 -6.79 -4.33 16.64
C ASP A 35 -7.91 -4.38 17.68
N VAL A 36 -8.49 -3.20 17.97
CA VAL A 36 -9.68 -3.03 18.81
C VAL A 36 -10.67 -2.16 18.08
N GLN A 37 -11.83 -2.71 17.73
CA GLN A 37 -12.80 -2.05 16.87
C GLN A 37 -14.21 -2.22 17.42
N GLY A 38 -15.07 -1.24 17.15
CA GLY A 38 -16.49 -1.28 17.44
C GLY A 38 -17.28 -0.62 16.31
N GLY A 39 -18.54 -1.01 16.18
CA GLY A 39 -19.38 -0.47 15.12
C GLY A 39 -20.71 -1.19 15.01
N ALA A 40 -21.15 -1.35 13.77
CA ALA A 40 -22.45 -1.94 13.45
C ALA A 40 -22.31 -3.14 12.52
N GLN A 41 -23.23 -4.07 12.70
CA GLN A 41 -23.50 -5.18 11.81
C GLN A 41 -24.87 -4.97 11.15
N TYR A 42 -24.95 -5.36 9.90
CA TYR A 42 -26.21 -5.49 9.15
C TYR A 42 -26.32 -6.94 8.64
N THR A 43 -27.36 -7.66 9.05
CA THR A 43 -27.68 -8.97 8.51
C THR A 43 -28.62 -8.77 7.33
N LEU A 44 -28.26 -9.30 6.14
CA LEU A 44 -29.13 -9.21 4.98
C LEU A 44 -30.42 -10.00 5.20
N GLY A 45 -31.55 -9.31 5.04
CA GLY A 45 -32.87 -9.89 5.27
C GLY A 45 -33.97 -9.05 4.63
N GLU A 46 -35.23 -9.48 4.84
CA GLU A 46 -36.41 -8.83 4.25
C GLU A 46 -36.92 -7.63 5.05
N ALA A 47 -36.60 -7.58 6.35
CA ALA A 47 -37.01 -6.46 7.19
C ALA A 47 -36.28 -5.17 6.81
N LYS A 48 -36.74 -4.03 7.30
CA LYS A 48 -36.14 -2.73 7.01
C LYS A 48 -34.70 -2.69 7.47
N PHE A 49 -33.83 -2.02 6.72
CA PHE A 49 -32.39 -1.89 7.03
C PHE A 49 -32.14 -1.51 8.49
N GLY A 50 -32.84 -0.49 9.02
CA GLY A 50 -32.66 -0.04 10.39
C GLY A 50 -33.01 -1.08 11.44
N ASP A 51 -34.01 -1.94 11.16
CA ASP A 51 -34.47 -2.97 12.10
C ASP A 51 -33.45 -4.13 12.18
N LEU A 52 -32.65 -4.34 11.12
CA LEU A 52 -31.64 -5.37 11.01
C LEU A 52 -30.22 -4.91 11.44
N LEU A 53 -30.07 -3.63 11.80
CA LEU A 53 -28.81 -3.14 12.37
C LEU A 53 -28.63 -3.59 13.81
N SER A 54 -27.43 -4.03 14.13
CA SER A 54 -27.03 -4.46 15.48
C SER A 54 -25.62 -3.98 15.84
N PRO A 55 -25.28 -3.83 17.13
CA PRO A 55 -23.92 -3.51 17.53
C PRO A 55 -22.96 -4.66 17.24
N ASN A 56 -21.70 -4.32 16.97
CA ASN A 56 -20.63 -5.28 16.78
C ASN A 56 -19.32 -4.75 17.39
N VAL A 57 -18.54 -5.64 17.98
CA VAL A 57 -17.16 -5.38 18.41
C VAL A 57 -16.23 -6.41 17.78
N GLN A 58 -14.99 -6.02 17.53
CA GLN A 58 -13.95 -6.90 17.01
C GLN A 58 -12.65 -6.69 17.77
N LEU A 59 -12.03 -7.80 18.15
CA LEU A 59 -10.68 -7.84 18.68
C LEU A 59 -9.81 -8.68 17.76
N GLY A 60 -8.58 -8.24 17.52
CA GLY A 60 -7.63 -8.96 16.68
C GLY A 60 -6.22 -8.90 17.22
N ILE A 61 -5.45 -9.95 16.98
CA ILE A 61 -4.00 -9.97 17.12
C ILE A 61 -3.42 -10.48 15.82
N GLY A 62 -2.48 -9.73 15.25
CA GLY A 62 -1.88 -10.08 13.96
C GLY A 62 -0.38 -9.97 13.95
N TYR A 63 0.21 -10.51 12.89
CA TYR A 63 1.63 -10.45 12.63
C TYR A 63 1.88 -10.01 11.20
N GLN A 64 2.68 -8.96 11.06
CA GLN A 64 3.10 -8.43 9.76
C GLN A 64 4.40 -9.09 9.34
N PHE A 65 4.35 -9.98 8.34
CA PHE A 65 5.51 -10.75 7.85
C PHE A 65 6.37 -9.97 6.88
N SER A 66 5.74 -9.10 6.09
CA SER A 66 6.39 -8.23 5.10
C SER A 66 5.62 -6.92 4.97
N PRO A 67 6.14 -5.91 4.28
CA PRO A 67 5.39 -4.68 4.02
C PRO A 67 4.01 -4.89 3.38
N VAL A 68 3.83 -5.99 2.64
CA VAL A 68 2.60 -6.28 1.88
C VAL A 68 1.73 -7.32 2.56
N PHE A 69 2.32 -8.35 3.19
CA PHE A 69 1.59 -9.50 3.69
C PHE A 69 1.62 -9.60 5.22
N GLY A 70 0.45 -9.82 5.81
CA GLY A 70 0.23 -10.11 7.21
C GLY A 70 -0.88 -11.13 7.44
N MET A 71 -1.02 -11.61 8.68
CA MET A 71 -2.12 -12.45 9.12
C MET A 71 -2.69 -11.91 10.43
N ARG A 72 -4.01 -12.10 10.63
CA ARG A 72 -4.70 -11.69 11.84
C ARG A 72 -5.58 -12.82 12.34
N LEU A 73 -5.42 -13.20 13.61
CA LEU A 73 -6.44 -13.89 14.36
C LEU A 73 -7.41 -12.84 14.89
N GLN A 74 -8.69 -13.03 14.67
CA GLN A 74 -9.71 -12.09 15.12
C GLN A 74 -10.92 -12.81 15.69
N ALA A 75 -11.68 -12.11 16.51
CA ALA A 75 -13.02 -12.49 16.92
C ALA A 75 -13.91 -11.26 16.88
N ASN A 76 -15.02 -11.35 16.15
CA ASN A 76 -16.04 -10.32 16.15
C ASN A 76 -17.35 -10.90 16.67
N GLY A 77 -18.22 -10.07 17.18
CA GLY A 77 -19.49 -10.51 17.70
C GLY A 77 -20.23 -9.44 18.47
N TRP A 78 -21.35 -9.78 18.93
CA TRP A 78 -22.33 -9.24 19.86
C TRP A 78 -23.72 -9.77 19.49
N GLN A 79 -24.50 -8.97 18.76
CA GLN A 79 -25.85 -9.33 18.35
C GLN A 79 -25.95 -9.39 16.82
N SER A 80 -26.78 -10.33 16.37
CA SER A 80 -27.27 -10.38 14.99
C SER A 80 -28.78 -10.32 15.01
N LYS A 81 -29.37 -9.79 13.95
CA LYS A 81 -30.82 -9.65 13.83
C LYS A 81 -31.34 -10.31 12.56
N GLY A 82 -32.55 -10.82 12.61
CA GLY A 82 -33.31 -11.30 11.48
C GLY A 82 -34.74 -10.80 11.55
N GLY A 83 -35.52 -11.03 10.51
CA GLY A 83 -36.91 -10.61 10.49
C GLY A 83 -37.71 -11.22 9.36
N TRP A 84 -38.99 -11.36 9.58
CA TRP A 84 -39.98 -11.75 8.58
C TRP A 84 -40.89 -10.58 8.26
N VAL A 85 -41.21 -10.38 6.99
CA VAL A 85 -42.10 -9.33 6.52
C VAL A 85 -43.14 -9.94 5.62
N ALA A 86 -44.45 -9.75 5.94
CA ALA A 86 -45.58 -10.21 5.18
C ALA A 86 -45.50 -11.71 4.77
N TYR A 87 -45.02 -12.54 5.68
CA TYR A 87 -44.69 -13.94 5.38
C TYR A 87 -45.97 -14.75 5.13
N ARG A 88 -46.29 -15.00 3.89
CA ARG A 88 -47.31 -15.88 3.30
C ARG A 88 -48.79 -15.55 3.50
N LYS A 89 -49.24 -15.32 4.71
CA LYS A 89 -50.64 -15.04 5.02
C LYS A 89 -50.76 -14.02 6.10
N ASN A 90 -51.83 -13.33 6.06
CA ASN A 90 -52.25 -12.48 7.13
C ASN A 90 -52.57 -13.33 8.37
N VAL A 91 -52.08 -12.97 9.51
CA VAL A 91 -52.60 -13.46 10.79
C VAL A 91 -53.85 -12.66 11.08
N GLY A 92 -54.99 -13.25 10.78
CA GLY A 92 -56.23 -12.51 10.56
C GLY A 92 -56.13 -11.75 9.26
N ASP A 93 -56.56 -10.50 9.21
CA ASP A 93 -56.52 -9.63 8.02
C ASP A 93 -55.24 -8.79 7.88
N THR A 94 -54.27 -8.96 8.79
CA THR A 94 -53.02 -8.14 8.82
C THR A 94 -51.81 -8.93 8.40
N PRO A 95 -50.92 -8.39 7.52
CA PRO A 95 -49.65 -9.01 7.18
C PRO A 95 -48.80 -9.21 8.45
N PHE A 96 -48.28 -10.42 8.61
CA PHE A 96 -47.40 -10.73 9.74
C PHE A 96 -46.01 -10.21 9.45
N SER A 97 -45.47 -9.39 10.36
CA SER A 97 -44.09 -8.92 10.36
C SER A 97 -43.54 -9.05 11.78
N ALA A 98 -42.34 -9.52 11.90
CA ALA A 98 -41.63 -9.61 13.17
C ALA A 98 -40.12 -9.54 12.95
N ASP A 99 -39.42 -8.88 13.86
CA ASP A 99 -37.98 -8.89 13.97
C ASP A 99 -37.56 -9.60 15.26
N TYR A 100 -36.37 -10.14 15.29
CA TYR A 100 -35.79 -10.88 16.39
C TYR A 100 -34.28 -10.71 16.39
N LYS A 101 -33.67 -11.00 17.52
CA LYS A 101 -32.22 -10.94 17.73
C LYS A 101 -31.70 -12.23 18.36
N PHE A 102 -30.42 -12.47 18.16
CA PHE A 102 -29.64 -13.52 18.80
C PHE A 102 -28.20 -13.06 18.99
N ASN A 103 -27.44 -13.76 19.82
CA ASN A 103 -26.04 -13.41 20.07
C ASN A 103 -25.12 -14.30 19.27
N TYR A 104 -23.92 -13.80 18.96
CA TYR A 104 -22.89 -14.59 18.32
C TYR A 104 -21.49 -14.10 18.67
N VAL A 105 -20.52 -14.99 18.48
CA VAL A 105 -19.09 -14.69 18.37
C VAL A 105 -18.51 -15.47 17.19
N ALA A 106 -17.67 -14.81 16.42
CA ALA A 106 -17.10 -15.39 15.19
C ALA A 106 -15.57 -15.28 15.21
N PRO A 107 -14.86 -16.20 15.90
CA PRO A 107 -13.41 -16.32 15.78
C PRO A 107 -13.01 -16.78 14.39
N GLY A 108 -11.88 -16.24 13.89
CA GLY A 108 -11.38 -16.56 12.56
C GLY A 108 -9.98 -16.07 12.30
N VAL A 109 -9.50 -16.37 11.08
CA VAL A 109 -8.18 -15.99 10.57
C VAL A 109 -8.37 -15.16 9.32
N ASP A 110 -7.66 -14.04 9.21
CA ASP A 110 -7.59 -13.20 8.03
C ASP A 110 -6.18 -13.23 7.43
N PHE A 111 -6.10 -13.39 6.12
CA PHE A 111 -4.91 -13.16 5.30
C PHE A 111 -4.98 -11.75 4.74
N MET A 112 -4.02 -10.91 5.09
CA MET A 112 -4.06 -9.47 4.87
C MET A 112 -3.04 -9.05 3.83
N PHE A 113 -3.43 -8.20 2.88
CA PHE A 113 -2.60 -7.69 1.80
C PHE A 113 -2.67 -6.16 1.76
N ASN A 114 -1.60 -5.48 2.16
CA ASN A 114 -1.53 -4.03 2.10
C ASN A 114 -1.45 -3.55 0.65
N LEU A 115 -2.57 -3.07 0.12
CA LEU A 115 -2.71 -2.62 -1.27
C LEU A 115 -1.88 -1.36 -1.53
N SER A 116 -1.79 -0.46 -0.55
CA SER A 116 -0.98 0.75 -0.68
C SER A 116 0.50 0.43 -0.88
N ASN A 117 1.03 -0.55 -0.14
CA ASN A 117 2.41 -0.99 -0.28
C ASN A 117 2.63 -1.84 -1.53
N LEU A 118 1.65 -2.65 -1.92
CA LEU A 118 1.70 -3.46 -3.13
C LEU A 118 1.75 -2.60 -4.40
N LEU A 119 0.93 -1.54 -4.46
CA LEU A 119 0.78 -0.70 -5.65
C LEU A 119 1.77 0.46 -5.71
N CYS A 120 2.16 1.01 -4.56
CA CYS A 120 2.96 2.23 -4.46
C CYS A 120 4.33 2.03 -3.79
N GLY A 121 4.73 0.78 -3.53
CA GLY A 121 5.91 0.46 -2.74
C GLY A 121 5.77 0.79 -1.25
N TRP A 122 6.62 0.19 -0.43
CA TRP A 122 6.60 0.45 1.01
C TRP A 122 7.18 1.82 1.35
N ASN A 123 6.48 2.58 2.18
CA ASN A 123 6.93 3.87 2.70
C ASN A 123 6.51 4.01 4.17
N PRO A 124 7.44 4.00 5.15
CA PRO A 124 7.13 4.07 6.57
C PRO A 124 6.51 5.41 6.99
N ASN A 125 6.62 6.45 6.16
CA ASN A 125 6.07 7.78 6.40
C ASN A 125 4.67 7.98 5.76
N ARG A 126 4.13 6.94 5.10
CA ARG A 126 2.79 7.01 4.53
C ARG A 126 1.76 7.10 5.65
N VAL A 127 0.89 8.11 5.58
CA VAL A 127 -0.16 8.36 6.58
C VAL A 127 -1.38 7.48 6.33
N LEU A 128 -1.82 7.38 5.07
CA LEU A 128 -3.01 6.60 4.69
C LEU A 128 -2.59 5.28 4.05
N ASN A 129 -3.07 4.17 4.59
CA ASN A 129 -2.89 2.83 4.04
C ASN A 129 -4.24 2.14 3.82
N ALA A 130 -4.32 1.34 2.77
CA ALA A 130 -5.45 0.46 2.48
C ALA A 130 -4.94 -0.97 2.46
N THR A 131 -5.65 -1.87 3.18
CA THR A 131 -5.33 -3.30 3.27
C THR A 131 -6.58 -4.09 2.92
N ALA A 132 -6.51 -4.96 1.92
CA ALA A 132 -7.55 -5.95 1.67
C ALA A 132 -7.27 -7.22 2.47
N PHE A 133 -8.32 -7.92 2.86
CA PHE A 133 -8.18 -9.22 3.50
C PHE A 133 -9.23 -10.21 3.03
N ILE A 134 -8.90 -11.48 3.15
CA ILE A 134 -9.80 -12.62 2.98
C ILE A 134 -9.54 -13.60 4.11
N GLY A 135 -10.59 -14.18 4.63
CA GLY A 135 -10.47 -15.07 5.77
C GLY A 135 -11.73 -15.91 6.02
N GLY A 136 -11.80 -16.47 7.21
CA GLY A 136 -12.93 -17.26 7.64
C GLY A 136 -12.67 -17.90 8.99
N GLY A 137 -13.66 -18.62 9.48
CA GLY A 137 -13.61 -19.25 10.78
C GLY A 137 -14.90 -19.96 11.16
N ALA A 138 -15.21 -19.94 12.44
CA ALA A 138 -16.42 -20.53 13.01
C ALA A 138 -17.27 -19.45 13.68
N ASN A 139 -18.53 -19.35 13.29
CA ASN A 139 -19.53 -18.52 13.95
C ASN A 139 -20.27 -19.37 14.98
N VAL A 140 -20.23 -18.96 16.22
CA VAL A 140 -20.94 -19.59 17.36
C VAL A 140 -22.08 -18.67 17.73
N ALA A 141 -23.32 -19.11 17.50
CA ALA A 141 -24.53 -18.34 17.75
C ALA A 141 -25.44 -19.03 18.82
N TRP A 142 -26.09 -18.21 19.66
CA TRP A 142 -26.97 -18.67 20.76
C TRP A 142 -28.05 -17.64 21.10
N GLY A 143 -29.06 -18.04 21.87
CA GLY A 143 -30.11 -17.13 22.35
C GLY A 143 -31.10 -16.72 21.25
N ASN A 144 -31.55 -17.67 20.43
CA ASN A 144 -32.53 -17.45 19.35
C ASN A 144 -33.98 -17.59 19.85
N ASP A 145 -34.22 -17.23 21.10
CA ASP A 145 -35.51 -17.48 21.80
C ASP A 145 -36.66 -16.65 21.22
N GLU A 146 -36.38 -15.42 20.85
CA GLU A 146 -37.35 -14.51 20.17
C GLU A 146 -37.86 -15.13 18.86
N ALA A 147 -36.96 -15.66 18.02
CA ALA A 147 -37.35 -16.33 16.77
C ALA A 147 -38.17 -17.60 17.02
N ASN A 148 -37.82 -18.37 18.05
CA ASN A 148 -38.54 -19.59 18.44
C ASN A 148 -39.95 -19.26 18.98
N GLU A 149 -40.09 -18.20 19.76
CA GLU A 149 -41.38 -17.72 20.27
C GLU A 149 -42.29 -17.29 19.12
N ILE A 150 -41.77 -16.49 18.19
CA ILE A 150 -42.48 -16.08 16.97
C ILE A 150 -42.92 -17.30 16.18
N GLY A 151 -42.02 -18.28 15.96
CA GLY A 151 -42.34 -19.53 15.26
C GLY A 151 -43.43 -20.32 15.92
N SER A 152 -43.41 -20.44 17.24
CA SER A 152 -44.47 -21.12 18.04
C SER A 152 -45.84 -20.41 17.91
N ASN A 153 -45.84 -19.10 17.88
CA ASN A 153 -47.05 -18.29 17.71
C ASN A 153 -47.65 -18.45 16.32
N ILE A 154 -46.84 -18.45 15.26
CA ILE A 154 -47.27 -18.71 13.88
C ILE A 154 -47.84 -20.10 13.76
N GLN A 155 -47.20 -21.11 14.35
CA GLN A 155 -47.72 -22.49 14.34
C GLN A 155 -49.10 -22.61 14.99
N LYS A 156 -49.32 -21.94 16.13
CA LYS A 156 -50.62 -21.95 16.81
C LYS A 156 -51.72 -21.24 16.03
N LEU A 157 -51.39 -20.17 15.33
CA LEU A 157 -52.36 -19.33 14.62
C LEU A 157 -52.69 -19.81 13.21
N ASP A 158 -51.72 -20.35 12.46
CA ASP A 158 -51.87 -20.76 11.05
C ASP A 158 -51.38 -22.20 10.75
N ASN A 159 -51.09 -23.00 11.77
CA ASN A 159 -50.52 -24.36 11.63
C ASN A 159 -49.36 -24.46 10.63
N TYR A 160 -48.50 -23.42 10.63
CA TYR A 160 -47.32 -23.32 9.75
C TYR A 160 -46.05 -23.45 10.54
N ASN A 161 -45.13 -24.30 10.10
CA ASN A 161 -43.80 -24.47 10.68
C ASN A 161 -42.74 -23.70 9.90
N LEU A 162 -41.95 -22.87 10.58
CA LEU A 162 -40.78 -22.25 9.99
C LEU A 162 -39.64 -23.26 9.92
N GLU A 163 -39.12 -23.49 8.71
CA GLU A 163 -38.24 -24.64 8.44
C GLU A 163 -36.82 -24.50 9.07
N TYR A 164 -36.27 -23.32 9.18
CA TYR A 164 -34.86 -23.12 9.60
C TYR A 164 -34.72 -22.49 11.00
N LEU A 165 -35.77 -22.61 11.82
CA LEU A 165 -35.66 -22.27 13.24
C LEU A 165 -34.59 -23.13 13.89
N TRP A 166 -33.82 -22.55 14.77
CA TRP A 166 -32.84 -23.24 15.56
C TRP A 166 -32.91 -22.80 17.03
N SER A 167 -32.64 -23.75 17.90
CA SER A 167 -32.50 -23.61 19.35
C SER A 167 -31.07 -24.00 19.74
N ASP A 168 -30.71 -23.77 20.99
CA ASP A 168 -29.41 -24.06 21.56
C ASP A 168 -28.28 -23.32 20.87
N THR A 169 -27.04 -23.63 21.22
CA THR A 169 -25.86 -23.07 20.58
C THR A 169 -25.59 -23.77 19.25
N LYS A 170 -25.40 -23.00 18.20
CA LYS A 170 -25.06 -23.48 16.84
C LYS A 170 -23.70 -22.97 16.40
N VAL A 171 -22.89 -23.88 15.89
CA VAL A 171 -21.60 -23.55 15.29
C VAL A 171 -21.68 -23.75 13.80
N ARG A 172 -21.28 -22.72 13.03
CA ARG A 172 -21.31 -22.74 11.56
C ARG A 172 -20.02 -22.18 10.99
N PRO A 173 -19.44 -22.80 9.96
CA PRO A 173 -18.32 -22.19 9.24
C PRO A 173 -18.79 -20.93 8.53
N TYR A 174 -17.91 -19.92 8.45
CA TYR A 174 -18.14 -18.72 7.68
C TYR A 174 -16.89 -18.32 6.88
N GLY A 175 -17.09 -17.65 5.76
CA GLY A 175 -16.06 -16.97 5.00
C GLY A 175 -16.22 -15.46 5.12
N ARG A 176 -15.13 -14.71 5.07
CA ARG A 176 -15.16 -13.25 5.09
C ARG A 176 -14.16 -12.61 4.14
N ALA A 177 -14.48 -11.42 3.67
CA ALA A 177 -13.56 -10.56 2.95
C ALA A 177 -13.85 -9.09 3.29
N GLY A 178 -12.83 -8.23 3.20
CA GLY A 178 -13.02 -6.82 3.53
C GLY A 178 -11.82 -5.95 3.21
N ILE A 179 -11.97 -4.69 3.60
CA ILE A 179 -10.96 -3.64 3.43
C ILE A 179 -10.81 -2.90 4.75
N ASP A 180 -9.56 -2.73 5.18
CA ASP A 180 -9.14 -1.83 6.24
C ASP A 180 -8.58 -0.55 5.62
N LEU A 181 -9.08 0.60 6.04
CA LEU A 181 -8.47 1.90 5.82
C LEU A 181 -7.81 2.36 7.12
N GLU A 182 -6.53 2.65 7.05
CA GLU A 182 -5.70 2.96 8.21
C GLU A 182 -5.09 4.34 8.09
N VAL A 183 -5.32 5.20 9.07
CA VAL A 183 -4.71 6.52 9.21
C VAL A 183 -3.69 6.47 10.34
N LYS A 184 -2.42 6.59 10.01
CA LYS A 184 -1.31 6.55 10.96
C LYS A 184 -1.26 7.81 11.80
N VAL A 185 -1.45 7.68 13.11
CA VAL A 185 -1.39 8.79 14.08
C VAL A 185 -0.01 8.89 14.69
N SER A 186 0.63 7.77 14.94
CA SER A 186 1.99 7.70 15.49
C SER A 186 2.77 6.52 14.90
N LYS A 187 3.99 6.28 15.35
CA LYS A 187 4.77 5.09 14.95
C LYS A 187 4.13 3.78 15.41
N ALA A 188 3.36 3.82 16.49
CA ALA A 188 2.77 2.65 17.10
C ALA A 188 1.25 2.57 16.92
N VAL A 189 0.56 3.69 16.67
CA VAL A 189 -0.91 3.75 16.70
C VAL A 189 -1.46 4.30 15.40
N SER A 190 -2.46 3.61 14.86
CA SER A 190 -3.27 4.04 13.72
C SER A 190 -4.75 3.99 14.06
N ILE A 191 -5.53 4.92 13.52
CA ILE A 191 -6.99 4.84 13.47
C ILE A 191 -7.36 3.95 12.29
N MET A 192 -8.35 3.07 12.49
CA MET A 192 -8.83 2.14 11.47
C MET A 192 -10.32 2.35 11.19
N LEU A 193 -10.67 2.17 9.92
CA LEU A 193 -12.04 1.93 9.45
C LEU A 193 -12.02 0.60 8.69
N GLU A 194 -12.87 -0.34 9.10
CA GLU A 194 -13.00 -1.64 8.43
C GLU A 194 -14.41 -1.79 7.88
N GLY A 195 -14.49 -2.19 6.60
CA GLY A 195 -15.72 -2.69 5.98
C GLY A 195 -15.53 -4.15 5.58
N ASN A 196 -16.42 -5.05 6.03
CA ASN A 196 -16.32 -6.45 5.67
C ASN A 196 -17.67 -7.09 5.37
N VAL A 197 -17.65 -8.14 4.55
CA VAL A 197 -18.75 -8.99 4.19
C VAL A 197 -18.47 -10.41 4.67
N ASN A 198 -19.48 -11.05 5.20
CA ASN A 198 -19.42 -12.43 5.72
C ASN A 198 -20.50 -13.27 5.06
N VAL A 199 -20.12 -14.47 4.66
CA VAL A 199 -21.01 -15.47 4.07
C VAL A 199 -21.07 -16.68 4.98
N ILE A 200 -22.28 -17.14 5.26
CA ILE A 200 -22.55 -18.22 6.22
C ILE A 200 -23.71 -19.09 5.72
N SER A 201 -24.00 -20.18 6.41
CA SER A 201 -25.10 -21.08 6.08
C SER A 201 -26.46 -20.37 6.09
N ASP A 202 -27.36 -20.74 5.15
CA ASP A 202 -28.77 -20.32 5.04
C ASP A 202 -29.60 -20.55 6.32
N LYS A 203 -29.07 -21.28 7.30
CA LYS A 203 -29.73 -21.52 8.60
C LYS A 203 -29.34 -20.50 9.67
N TYR A 204 -28.57 -19.47 9.33
CA TYR A 204 -28.07 -18.53 10.32
C TYR A 204 -29.16 -17.59 10.83
N ASN A 205 -29.91 -17.02 9.90
CA ASN A 205 -30.95 -16.04 10.20
C ASN A 205 -32.33 -16.67 10.46
N SER A 206 -32.43 -17.99 10.71
CA SER A 206 -33.67 -18.73 10.99
C SER A 206 -34.71 -18.70 9.86
N LYS A 207 -34.30 -18.33 8.64
CA LYS A 207 -35.16 -18.27 7.44
C LYS A 207 -34.62 -19.20 6.37
N LYS A 208 -35.53 -19.79 5.60
CA LYS A 208 -35.17 -20.54 4.42
C LYS A 208 -35.26 -19.63 3.18
N ALA A 209 -34.10 -19.38 2.56
CA ALA A 209 -34.01 -18.63 1.33
C ALA A 209 -33.37 -19.43 0.18
N ASP A 210 -32.96 -20.68 0.45
CA ASP A 210 -32.27 -21.60 -0.49
C ASP A 210 -30.96 -20.99 -1.05
N ASN A 211 -30.33 -20.05 -0.31
CA ASN A 211 -29.04 -19.45 -0.59
C ASN A 211 -28.28 -19.18 0.71
N ALA A 212 -27.01 -18.80 0.62
CA ALA A 212 -26.23 -18.45 1.80
C ALA A 212 -26.72 -17.16 2.46
N ASP A 213 -26.67 -17.10 3.78
CA ASP A 213 -26.89 -15.88 4.55
C ASP A 213 -25.65 -14.96 4.47
N TRP A 214 -25.91 -13.67 4.50
CA TRP A 214 -24.87 -12.65 4.43
C TRP A 214 -25.05 -11.64 5.55
N TYR A 215 -23.93 -11.26 6.17
CA TYR A 215 -23.92 -10.10 7.05
C TYR A 215 -22.69 -9.21 6.77
N PHE A 216 -22.87 -7.93 7.01
CA PHE A 216 -21.89 -6.89 6.72
C PHE A 216 -21.54 -6.17 8.03
N ASN A 217 -20.25 -5.88 8.22
CA ASN A 217 -19.79 -5.09 9.34
C ASN A 217 -19.16 -3.79 8.85
N ALA A 218 -19.46 -2.70 9.56
CA ALA A 218 -18.79 -1.42 9.45
C ALA A 218 -18.22 -1.07 10.82
N LEU A 219 -16.90 -1.09 10.95
CA LEU A 219 -16.19 -0.97 12.23
C LEU A 219 -15.22 0.19 12.19
N ALA A 220 -15.04 0.85 13.32
CA ALA A 220 -14.00 1.85 13.54
C ALA A 220 -13.22 1.52 14.81
N GLY A 221 -11.93 1.85 14.85
CA GLY A 221 -11.12 1.52 16.01
C GLY A 221 -9.66 1.88 15.86
N LEU A 222 -8.84 1.17 16.59
CA LEU A 222 -7.40 1.41 16.67
C LEU A 222 -6.63 0.15 16.33
N ARG A 223 -5.53 0.32 15.58
CA ARG A 223 -4.43 -0.64 15.45
C ARG A 223 -3.25 -0.17 16.27
N ILE A 224 -2.68 -1.06 17.06
CA ILE A 224 -1.52 -0.81 17.92
C ILE A 224 -0.41 -1.77 17.48
N ASN A 225 0.65 -1.26 16.86
CA ASN A 225 1.83 -2.04 16.52
C ASN A 225 2.67 -2.30 17.77
N LEU A 226 2.98 -3.56 18.03
CA LEU A 226 3.80 -3.99 19.14
C LEU A 226 5.27 -4.08 18.72
N GLY A 227 6.11 -3.24 19.32
CA GLY A 227 7.52 -3.13 18.95
C GLY A 227 7.76 -2.14 17.80
N LYS A 228 8.93 -2.27 17.18
CA LYS A 228 9.35 -1.38 16.08
C LYS A 228 8.86 -1.97 14.75
N SER A 229 8.07 -1.23 14.00
CA SER A 229 7.65 -1.60 12.63
C SER A 229 8.74 -1.33 11.59
N TYR A 230 9.74 -0.51 11.93
CA TYR A 230 10.92 -0.23 11.11
C TYR A 230 12.09 0.29 11.94
N THR A 231 13.30 0.17 11.40
CA THR A 231 14.51 0.88 11.88
C THR A 231 14.85 2.00 10.90
N LYS A 232 15.45 3.07 11.41
CA LYS A 232 15.96 4.20 10.61
C LYS A 232 17.47 4.27 10.78
N GLU A 233 18.20 4.19 9.68
CA GLU A 233 19.62 4.47 9.62
C GLU A 233 19.81 5.86 9.02
N ALA A 234 20.45 6.76 9.80
CA ALA A 234 20.80 8.08 9.29
C ALA A 234 21.86 7.93 8.19
N LYS A 235 21.80 8.79 7.16
CA LYS A 235 22.86 8.92 6.17
C LYS A 235 24.20 9.03 6.91
N LYS A 236 25.13 8.09 6.67
CA LYS A 236 26.51 8.22 7.18
C LYS A 236 27.05 9.56 6.68
N LYS A 237 27.34 10.49 7.59
CA LYS A 237 28.14 11.64 7.28
C LYS A 237 29.42 11.08 6.66
N VAL A 238 29.67 11.37 5.40
CA VAL A 238 30.99 11.15 4.84
C VAL A 238 31.89 12.05 5.69
N GLU A 239 32.65 11.45 6.60
CA GLU A 239 33.70 12.13 7.31
C GLU A 239 34.63 12.65 6.23
N GLU A 240 34.70 13.97 6.05
CA GLU A 240 35.69 14.58 5.19
C GLU A 240 37.02 13.97 5.57
N ALA A 241 37.67 13.29 4.62
CA ALA A 241 39.01 12.76 4.82
C ALA A 241 39.87 13.90 5.38
N PRO A 242 40.68 13.65 6.46
CA PRO A 242 41.51 14.68 7.02
C PRO A 242 42.32 15.34 5.91
N ALA A 243 42.29 16.66 5.87
CA ALA A 243 43.07 17.46 4.93
C ALA A 243 44.50 16.90 4.86
N ALA A 244 44.92 16.57 3.64
CA ALA A 244 46.24 16.05 3.38
C ALA A 244 47.30 16.94 4.04
N VAL A 245 48.07 16.37 4.96
CA VAL A 245 49.23 17.01 5.58
C VAL A 245 50.20 17.39 4.44
N PRO A 246 50.76 18.62 4.40
CA PRO A 246 51.70 18.98 3.35
C PRO A 246 52.94 18.08 3.44
N VAL A 247 53.22 17.35 2.40
CA VAL A 247 54.46 16.60 2.25
C VAL A 247 55.56 17.61 1.88
N ALA A 248 56.55 17.69 2.73
CA ALA A 248 57.73 18.52 2.56
C ALA A 248 58.55 18.10 1.34
N ASP A 249 59.13 19.11 0.70
CA ASP A 249 60.07 19.13 -0.39
C ASP A 249 61.01 17.94 -0.53
N VAL A 250 61.02 17.31 -1.70
CA VAL A 250 62.18 16.59 -2.22
C VAL A 250 62.58 17.23 -3.56
N LYS A 251 63.79 17.79 -3.58
CA LYS A 251 64.45 18.46 -4.70
C LYS A 251 64.78 17.49 -5.87
N PRO A 252 64.97 18.02 -7.07
CA PRO A 252 64.94 17.27 -8.32
C PRO A 252 66.27 16.75 -8.77
N GLN A 253 66.30 15.67 -9.56
CA GLN A 253 67.47 15.31 -10.36
C GLN A 253 67.14 15.35 -11.87
N SER A 254 68.07 15.94 -12.56
CA SER A 254 68.11 16.48 -13.92
C SER A 254 67.99 15.46 -15.08
N GLN A 255 67.22 15.86 -16.07
CA GLN A 255 67.37 15.96 -17.53
C GLN A 255 68.04 14.82 -18.35
N PRO A 256 67.68 14.61 -19.68
CA PRO A 256 67.71 15.67 -20.70
C PRO A 256 66.53 15.68 -21.72
N GLN A 257 66.31 16.86 -22.29
CA GLN A 257 65.58 17.18 -23.52
C GLN A 257 66.37 16.72 -24.77
N PRO A 258 65.80 16.70 -26.01
CA PRO A 258 64.89 17.68 -26.65
C PRO A 258 63.82 17.03 -27.58
N VAL A 259 62.84 17.70 -28.11
CA VAL A 259 62.65 18.46 -29.31
C VAL A 259 61.20 19.00 -29.43
N GLN A 260 61.05 20.21 -29.86
CA GLN A 260 59.82 20.95 -30.14
C GLN A 260 58.92 20.29 -31.19
N ALA A 261 57.62 20.31 -30.93
CA ALA A 261 56.61 20.49 -31.97
C ALA A 261 55.41 21.22 -31.34
N ASP A 262 55.09 22.36 -31.89
CA ASP A 262 53.92 23.20 -31.58
C ASP A 262 52.65 22.38 -31.56
N GLN A 263 51.99 22.27 -30.41
CA GLN A 263 50.57 21.96 -30.32
C GLN A 263 49.92 22.89 -29.30
N LYS A 264 49.07 23.74 -29.85
CA LYS A 264 48.10 24.61 -29.22
C LYS A 264 47.43 23.81 -28.08
N ALA A 265 47.60 24.25 -26.84
CA ALA A 265 46.94 23.65 -25.66
C ALA A 265 45.42 23.76 -25.85
N GLU A 266 44.76 22.72 -26.24
CA GLU A 266 43.34 22.56 -26.05
C GLU A 266 43.13 22.40 -24.53
N GLU A 267 42.55 23.42 -23.93
CA GLU A 267 42.04 23.38 -22.57
C GLU A 267 41.02 22.22 -22.46
N LYS A 268 41.37 21.16 -21.76
CA LYS A 268 40.55 19.98 -21.57
C LYS A 268 39.32 20.42 -20.78
N VAL A 269 38.23 20.76 -21.47
CA VAL A 269 36.96 21.12 -20.83
C VAL A 269 36.51 19.93 -20.01
N GLU A 270 36.56 20.07 -18.71
CA GLU A 270 36.20 19.01 -17.77
C GLU A 270 34.69 18.77 -17.84
N GLN A 271 34.27 17.65 -18.37
CA GLN A 271 32.86 17.25 -18.49
C GLN A 271 32.21 17.14 -17.10
N ILE A 272 31.01 17.69 -16.91
CA ILE A 272 30.21 17.49 -15.69
C ILE A 272 29.13 16.44 -15.89
N ARG A 273 28.95 15.54 -14.91
CA ARG A 273 27.83 14.61 -14.84
C ARG A 273 27.02 14.84 -13.55
N ARG A 274 25.68 14.85 -13.67
CA ARG A 274 24.76 14.85 -12.53
C ARG A 274 23.62 13.89 -12.77
N ASP A 275 23.22 13.16 -11.70
CA ASP A 275 22.19 12.14 -11.73
C ASP A 275 20.99 12.63 -10.93
N VAL A 276 19.85 12.88 -11.61
CA VAL A 276 18.58 13.36 -11.05
C VAL A 276 17.65 12.18 -10.87
N PHE A 277 17.38 11.79 -9.61
CA PHE A 277 16.59 10.62 -9.25
C PHE A 277 15.10 10.94 -9.08
N PHE A 278 14.26 9.98 -9.41
CA PHE A 278 12.80 10.09 -9.33
C PHE A 278 12.20 9.00 -8.44
N ARG A 279 11.03 9.31 -7.89
CA ARG A 279 10.21 8.31 -7.23
C ARG A 279 9.62 7.33 -8.24
N ILE A 280 9.20 6.15 -7.75
CA ILE A 280 8.46 5.18 -8.55
C ILE A 280 7.23 5.85 -9.18
N ASN A 281 6.96 5.53 -10.44
CA ASN A 281 5.85 6.07 -11.23
C ASN A 281 5.76 7.62 -11.23
N SER A 282 6.90 8.31 -11.11
CA SER A 282 6.97 9.77 -11.04
C SER A 282 8.04 10.33 -11.95
N ASN A 283 7.77 11.53 -12.50
CA ASN A 283 8.71 12.39 -13.19
C ASN A 283 8.88 13.77 -12.50
N ILE A 284 8.41 13.89 -11.25
CA ILE A 284 8.50 15.12 -10.48
C ILE A 284 9.89 15.26 -9.89
N VAL A 285 10.57 16.37 -10.14
CA VAL A 285 11.87 16.72 -9.57
C VAL A 285 11.67 17.37 -8.21
N SER A 286 12.27 16.79 -7.16
CA SER A 286 12.24 17.37 -5.82
C SER A 286 13.26 18.52 -5.68
N ALA A 287 13.11 19.37 -4.66
CA ALA A 287 14.05 20.47 -4.40
C ALA A 287 15.50 20.01 -4.24
N ALA A 288 15.74 18.86 -3.59
CA ALA A 288 17.06 18.28 -3.45
C ALA A 288 17.68 17.81 -4.79
N GLN A 289 16.84 17.35 -5.72
CA GLN A 289 17.28 16.95 -7.06
C GLN A 289 17.46 18.18 -7.98
N ASP A 290 16.68 19.24 -7.77
CA ASP A 290 16.81 20.50 -8.49
C ASP A 290 18.17 21.18 -8.24
N ALA A 291 18.74 21.04 -7.03
CA ALA A 291 20.10 21.51 -6.73
C ALA A 291 21.16 20.89 -7.67
N LYS A 292 21.00 19.61 -8.06
CA LYS A 292 21.90 18.94 -9.01
C LYS A 292 21.75 19.47 -10.42
N ILE A 293 20.52 19.88 -10.82
CA ILE A 293 20.27 20.54 -12.11
C ILE A 293 20.99 21.90 -12.10
N LYS A 294 20.92 22.62 -10.97
CA LYS A 294 21.60 23.90 -10.83
C LYS A 294 23.13 23.78 -10.99
N ASP A 295 23.77 22.74 -10.49
CA ASP A 295 25.20 22.50 -10.71
C ASP A 295 25.55 22.43 -12.21
N VAL A 296 24.65 21.79 -13.02
CA VAL A 296 24.83 21.74 -14.48
C VAL A 296 24.58 23.09 -15.12
N VAL A 297 23.62 23.86 -14.61
CA VAL A 297 23.37 25.24 -15.07
C VAL A 297 24.57 26.14 -14.82
N ASP A 298 25.18 26.05 -13.62
CA ASP A 298 26.37 26.84 -13.28
C ASP A 298 27.55 26.49 -14.20
N TYR A 299 27.70 25.19 -14.55
CA TYR A 299 28.67 24.77 -15.57
C TYR A 299 28.35 25.33 -16.97
N LEU A 300 27.09 25.23 -17.44
CA LEU A 300 26.68 25.75 -18.74
C LEU A 300 26.84 27.27 -18.85
N ASN A 301 26.66 28.00 -17.74
CA ASN A 301 26.90 29.45 -17.66
C ASN A 301 28.38 29.79 -17.71
N LYS A 302 29.24 28.96 -17.10
CA LYS A 302 30.70 29.12 -17.16
C LYS A 302 31.26 28.81 -18.54
N TYR A 303 30.62 27.88 -19.29
CA TYR A 303 31.04 27.46 -20.63
C TYR A 303 29.92 27.67 -21.64
N PRO A 304 29.83 28.85 -22.28
CA PRO A 304 28.72 29.22 -23.17
C PRO A 304 28.51 28.27 -24.37
N GLU A 305 29.57 27.64 -24.88
CA GLU A 305 29.54 26.71 -26.01
C GLU A 305 29.16 25.27 -25.59
N ALA A 306 29.21 24.95 -24.28
CA ALA A 306 28.89 23.64 -23.81
C ALA A 306 27.41 23.28 -24.02
N LYS A 307 27.16 22.02 -24.31
CA LYS A 307 25.81 21.44 -24.49
C LYS A 307 25.56 20.39 -23.43
N VAL A 308 24.30 20.19 -23.05
CA VAL A 308 23.89 19.15 -22.11
C VAL A 308 23.03 18.10 -22.80
N VAL A 309 23.34 16.85 -22.56
CA VAL A 309 22.50 15.69 -22.92
C VAL A 309 21.80 15.23 -21.66
N VAL A 310 20.48 15.15 -21.71
CA VAL A 310 19.60 14.67 -20.64
C VAL A 310 19.03 13.32 -21.06
N THR A 311 19.53 12.22 -20.48
CA THR A 311 19.06 10.88 -20.82
C THR A 311 18.21 10.32 -19.66
N GLY A 312 16.94 10.02 -19.93
CA GLY A 312 16.01 9.45 -18.97
C GLY A 312 16.06 7.92 -18.96
N TYR A 313 15.91 7.35 -17.76
CA TYR A 313 15.88 5.91 -17.52
C TYR A 313 14.69 5.52 -16.64
N ALA A 314 14.30 4.26 -16.73
CA ALA A 314 13.34 3.63 -15.85
C ALA A 314 13.92 2.33 -15.29
N ASP A 315 13.51 1.96 -14.09
CA ASP A 315 13.91 0.70 -13.47
C ASP A 315 13.27 -0.50 -14.18
N ALA A 316 14.01 -1.60 -14.30
CA ALA A 316 13.52 -2.82 -14.95
C ALA A 316 12.62 -3.66 -14.03
N GLY A 317 12.67 -3.42 -12.71
CA GLY A 317 11.91 -4.15 -11.70
C GLY A 317 10.44 -3.77 -11.62
N THR A 318 10.01 -2.66 -12.26
CA THR A 318 8.62 -2.20 -12.23
C THR A 318 8.12 -1.78 -13.60
N GLY A 319 6.78 -1.88 -13.80
CA GLY A 319 6.15 -1.51 -15.07
C GLY A 319 6.35 -2.58 -16.17
N ASN A 320 6.15 -2.16 -17.40
CA ASN A 320 6.46 -2.91 -18.63
C ASN A 320 7.16 -1.97 -19.61
N ASP A 321 7.64 -2.49 -20.75
CA ASP A 321 8.41 -1.72 -21.72
C ASP A 321 7.69 -0.44 -22.16
N ILE A 322 6.39 -0.51 -22.45
CA ILE A 322 5.59 0.65 -22.89
C ILE A 322 5.51 1.72 -21.80
N ILE A 323 5.30 1.32 -20.56
CA ILE A 323 5.23 2.22 -19.40
C ILE A 323 6.59 2.83 -19.13
N ASN A 324 7.65 2.01 -19.15
CA ASN A 324 9.02 2.42 -18.86
C ASN A 324 9.58 3.34 -19.94
N ASP A 325 9.29 3.11 -21.21
CA ASP A 325 9.64 4.01 -22.32
C ASP A 325 8.98 5.38 -22.14
N ARG A 326 7.67 5.39 -21.84
CA ARG A 326 6.95 6.65 -21.62
C ARG A 326 7.43 7.38 -20.36
N LEU A 327 7.76 6.66 -19.31
CA LEU A 327 8.19 7.27 -18.04
C LEU A 327 9.61 7.81 -18.12
N SER A 328 10.53 7.09 -18.78
CA SER A 328 11.90 7.57 -19.02
C SER A 328 11.92 8.83 -19.90
N ALA A 329 11.12 8.86 -20.98
CA ALA A 329 10.97 10.03 -21.83
C ALA A 329 10.39 11.23 -21.04
N LYS A 330 9.36 11.03 -20.22
CA LYS A 330 8.79 12.08 -19.36
C LYS A 330 9.80 12.62 -18.35
N ARG A 331 10.67 11.78 -17.80
CA ARG A 331 11.74 12.19 -16.87
C ARG A 331 12.75 13.09 -17.55
N ALA A 332 13.23 12.70 -18.75
CA ALA A 332 14.13 13.54 -19.54
C ALA A 332 13.50 14.89 -19.89
N ALA A 333 12.28 14.87 -20.44
CA ALA A 333 11.54 16.07 -20.81
C ALA A 333 11.28 17.01 -19.63
N THR A 334 11.00 16.47 -18.42
CA THR A 334 10.81 17.29 -17.22
C THR A 334 12.09 18.03 -16.84
N VAL A 335 13.25 17.37 -16.89
CA VAL A 335 14.53 17.99 -16.56
C VAL A 335 14.91 19.02 -17.63
N ALA A 336 14.74 18.70 -18.92
CA ALA A 336 14.97 19.63 -20.02
C ALA A 336 14.08 20.87 -19.92
N LYS A 337 12.82 20.69 -19.55
CA LYS A 337 11.88 21.79 -19.29
C LYS A 337 12.36 22.69 -18.15
N ILE A 338 12.86 22.13 -17.06
CA ILE A 338 13.43 22.90 -15.94
C ILE A 338 14.64 23.69 -16.38
N LEU A 339 15.58 23.10 -17.14
CA LEU A 339 16.74 23.80 -17.70
C LEU A 339 16.33 24.98 -18.57
N LYS A 340 15.31 24.78 -19.41
CA LYS A 340 14.82 25.83 -20.36
C LYS A 340 13.99 26.91 -19.64
N GLU A 341 12.92 26.51 -18.92
CA GLU A 341 11.91 27.46 -18.42
C GLU A 341 12.31 28.11 -17.09
N LYS A 342 12.94 27.36 -16.20
CA LYS A 342 13.35 27.88 -14.89
C LYS A 342 14.73 28.55 -14.92
N TYR A 343 15.67 27.94 -15.66
CA TYR A 343 17.05 28.40 -15.66
C TYR A 343 17.49 29.13 -16.95
N GLY A 344 16.62 29.24 -17.96
CA GLY A 344 16.86 30.03 -19.15
C GLY A 344 17.91 29.46 -20.11
N ILE A 345 18.24 28.18 -20.03
CA ILE A 345 19.20 27.54 -20.94
C ILE A 345 18.57 27.43 -22.34
N ALA A 346 19.28 27.89 -23.37
CA ALA A 346 18.80 27.86 -24.75
C ALA A 346 18.53 26.42 -25.22
N GLU A 347 17.39 26.19 -25.88
CA GLU A 347 16.96 24.88 -26.37
C GLU A 347 17.99 24.20 -27.29
N SER A 348 18.71 24.98 -28.10
CA SER A 348 19.79 24.51 -28.98
C SER A 348 20.97 23.86 -28.21
N ARG A 349 21.06 24.11 -26.90
CA ARG A 349 22.10 23.55 -26.01
C ARG A 349 21.62 22.33 -25.24
N ILE A 350 20.34 21.92 -25.35
CA ILE A 350 19.73 20.80 -24.60
C ILE A 350 19.39 19.70 -25.61
N THR A 351 19.85 18.50 -25.35
CA THR A 351 19.47 17.30 -26.11
C THR A 351 18.79 16.34 -25.19
N GLU A 352 17.58 15.89 -25.56
CA GLU A 352 16.81 14.90 -24.80
C GLU A 352 16.99 13.51 -25.40
N ASP A 353 17.17 12.50 -24.54
CA ASP A 353 17.21 11.08 -24.90
C ASP A 353 16.51 10.24 -23.82
N SER A 354 16.09 9.03 -24.18
CA SER A 354 15.48 8.09 -23.23
C SER A 354 15.79 6.65 -23.61
N LYS A 355 16.03 5.80 -22.60
CA LYS A 355 16.44 4.39 -22.78
C LYS A 355 15.42 3.38 -22.22
N GLY A 356 14.29 3.86 -21.69
CA GLY A 356 13.33 2.96 -21.04
C GLY A 356 13.98 2.23 -19.87
N ALA A 357 13.67 0.94 -19.76
CA ALA A 357 14.31 0.03 -18.81
C ALA A 357 15.38 -0.87 -19.47
N ARG A 358 15.66 -0.68 -20.76
CA ARG A 358 16.58 -1.53 -21.53
C ARG A 358 18.05 -1.34 -21.15
N VAL A 359 18.38 -0.19 -20.59
CA VAL A 359 19.71 0.11 -20.07
C VAL A 359 19.58 0.47 -18.59
N GLN A 360 20.32 -0.22 -17.76
CA GLN A 360 20.34 -0.02 -16.30
C GLN A 360 21.71 0.55 -15.91
N PRO A 361 21.85 1.89 -15.80
CA PRO A 361 23.14 2.53 -15.48
C PRO A 361 23.65 2.25 -14.07
N PHE A 362 22.79 1.73 -13.19
CA PHE A 362 23.14 1.39 -11.82
C PHE A 362 22.81 -0.08 -11.52
N ALA A 363 23.63 -0.72 -10.69
CA ALA A 363 23.39 -2.08 -10.23
C ALA A 363 22.14 -2.20 -9.33
N ASP A 364 21.84 -1.16 -8.57
CA ASP A 364 20.62 -1.07 -7.78
C ASP A 364 19.45 -0.69 -8.70
N ASN A 365 18.41 -1.54 -8.74
CA ASN A 365 17.25 -1.36 -9.59
C ASN A 365 16.57 0.01 -9.38
N ASP A 366 16.43 0.44 -8.14
CA ASP A 366 15.72 1.67 -7.79
C ASP A 366 16.45 2.94 -8.21
N MET A 367 17.78 2.88 -8.30
CA MET A 367 18.64 3.96 -8.79
C MET A 367 18.48 4.18 -10.29
N ASN A 368 17.89 3.25 -11.02
CA ASN A 368 17.61 3.41 -12.45
C ASN A 368 16.36 4.27 -12.75
N ARG A 369 15.66 4.74 -11.73
CA ARG A 369 14.66 5.80 -11.84
C ARG A 369 15.35 7.17 -11.89
N VAL A 370 16.03 7.48 -13.00
CA VAL A 370 16.98 8.57 -13.07
C VAL A 370 16.93 9.31 -14.43
N SER A 371 17.28 10.58 -14.42
CA SER A 371 17.76 11.31 -15.62
C SER A 371 19.22 11.68 -15.39
N ILE A 372 20.11 11.22 -16.28
CA ILE A 372 21.53 11.51 -16.24
C ILE A 372 21.79 12.71 -17.14
N LEU A 373 22.39 13.76 -16.57
CA LEU A 373 22.79 14.98 -17.27
C LEU A 373 24.30 14.93 -17.47
N ILE A 374 24.73 15.06 -18.72
CA ILE A 374 26.16 15.17 -19.07
C ILE A 374 26.31 16.45 -19.89
N ALA A 375 27.08 17.39 -19.37
CA ALA A 375 27.42 18.62 -20.07
C ALA A 375 28.92 18.67 -20.40
N LYS A 376 29.21 19.04 -21.65
CA LYS A 376 30.56 19.13 -22.22
C LYS A 376 30.63 20.21 -23.30
#